data_884917d515793e1043b98b7b56f4c9f0
#
_entry.id   884917d515793e1043b98b7b56f4c9f0
#
_cell.length_a   1.000
_cell.length_b   1.000
_cell.length_c   1.000
_cell.angle_alpha   90.00
_cell.angle_beta   90.00
_cell.angle_gamma   90.00
#
_symmetry.space_group_name_H-M   'P 1'
#
loop_
_entity.id
_entity.type
_entity.pdbx_description
1 polymer ?
#
loop_
_entity_poly.entity_id
_entity_poly.type
_entity_poly.pdbx_seq_one_letter_code
_entity_poly.pdbx_strand_id
1 'polypeptide(L)'
;MASDPPQQNGSNGAGFHEPHDSQTEPESEPETLPAPPSEVAELVAACMRFVASKYKVALDGTPDTLSLVDQYIREARIAYQARPESIDLVAPAVGAYLGEVMRQEFAAEWFAEGSHEAWRLYFHNVFLSFNPVGIAREAITMKDEAGWNAHLTLDPAERELIDERLAAMPDVDEDEYYLPTTRFDVITAVVETLRAHAEASGTGDVTFSREDYD
;
A
#
# COMPACT_ATOMS: atom_id res chain seq x y z
N MET A 1 -58.28 0.53 73.31
CA MET A 1 -59.36 0.39 72.34
C MET A 1 -58.67 0.16 71.04
N ALA A 2 -58.46 -1.06 70.66
CA ALA A 2 -59.28 -1.86 69.79
C ALA A 2 -59.40 -1.12 68.42
N SER A 3 -58.98 -1.59 67.34
CA SER A 3 -59.27 -2.86 66.66
C SER A 3 -58.36 -3.03 65.43
N ASP A 4 -57.90 -4.23 65.20
CA ASP A 4 -57.46 -4.89 63.97
C ASP A 4 -58.63 -5.26 63.08
N PRO A 5 -58.35 -5.98 61.95
CA PRO A 5 -57.91 -5.66 60.59
C PRO A 5 -59.04 -5.90 59.55
N PRO A 6 -58.86 -6.10 58.28
CA PRO A 6 -58.47 -7.36 57.67
C PRO A 6 -57.64 -7.34 56.31
N GLN A 7 -57.06 -8.48 56.11
CA GLN A 7 -56.52 -9.13 54.93
C GLN A 7 -57.34 -9.02 53.60
N GLN A 8 -56.71 -9.05 52.42
CA GLN A 8 -56.70 -10.19 51.52
C GLN A 8 -56.23 -9.79 50.12
N ASN A 9 -55.37 -10.63 49.65
CA ASN A 9 -55.30 -11.31 48.34
C ASN A 9 -54.86 -10.49 47.10
N GLY A 10 -53.73 -10.76 46.56
CA GLY A 10 -53.42 -11.96 45.79
C GLY A 10 -53.47 -11.62 44.31
N SER A 11 -52.37 -11.61 43.64
CA SER A 11 -52.26 -12.24 42.30
C SER A 11 -50.82 -12.25 41.82
N ASN A 12 -50.29 -13.43 41.64
CA ASN A 12 -49.11 -13.74 40.88
C ASN A 12 -49.23 -13.25 39.45
N GLY A 13 -48.23 -12.48 39.00
CA GLY A 13 -47.94 -12.23 37.59
C GLY A 13 -46.46 -12.55 37.37
N ALA A 14 -46.18 -13.82 37.11
CA ALA A 14 -44.85 -14.23 36.62
C ALA A 14 -44.65 -13.66 35.22
N GLY A 15 -43.94 -12.54 35.12
CA GLY A 15 -43.40 -12.06 33.87
C GLY A 15 -42.19 -12.91 33.48
N PHE A 16 -42.41 -13.79 32.51
CA PHE A 16 -41.32 -14.44 31.79
C PHE A 16 -40.48 -13.38 31.10
N HIS A 17 -39.29 -13.17 31.59
CA HIS A 17 -38.25 -12.41 30.89
C HIS A 17 -37.66 -13.36 29.84
N GLU A 18 -38.06 -13.20 28.58
CA GLU A 18 -37.37 -13.85 27.49
C GLU A 18 -35.94 -13.27 27.42
N PRO A 19 -34.91 -14.14 27.34
CA PRO A 19 -33.57 -13.65 27.08
C PRO A 19 -33.53 -13.08 25.67
N HIS A 20 -33.21 -11.79 25.57
CA HIS A 20 -32.88 -11.10 24.32
C HIS A 20 -31.64 -11.81 23.78
N ASP A 21 -31.87 -12.65 22.78
CA ASP A 21 -30.80 -13.22 21.97
C ASP A 21 -30.10 -12.05 21.28
N SER A 22 -28.98 -11.61 21.86
CA SER A 22 -28.04 -10.71 21.20
C SER A 22 -27.43 -11.51 20.08
N GLN A 23 -28.00 -11.37 18.86
CA GLN A 23 -27.35 -11.79 17.65
C GLN A 23 -26.07 -10.94 17.55
N THR A 24 -24.96 -11.53 17.95
CA THR A 24 -23.64 -11.04 17.61
C THR A 24 -23.55 -11.11 16.10
N GLU A 25 -23.59 -9.95 15.44
CA GLU A 25 -23.27 -9.86 14.02
C GLU A 25 -21.89 -10.50 13.83
N PRO A 26 -21.69 -11.36 12.83
CA PRO A 26 -20.38 -11.93 12.58
C PRO A 26 -19.43 -10.77 12.30
N GLU A 27 -18.41 -10.62 13.15
CA GLU A 27 -17.26 -9.77 12.86
C GLU A 27 -16.75 -10.21 11.48
N SER A 28 -16.83 -9.32 10.50
CA SER A 28 -16.27 -9.56 9.17
C SER A 28 -14.78 -9.86 9.38
N GLU A 29 -14.37 -11.08 9.09
CA GLU A 29 -12.96 -11.44 9.07
C GLU A 29 -12.23 -10.42 8.17
N PRO A 30 -11.06 -9.90 8.59
CA PRO A 30 -10.31 -8.96 7.77
C PRO A 30 -10.05 -9.63 6.42
N GLU A 31 -10.49 -8.98 5.33
CA GLU A 31 -10.21 -9.42 3.97
C GLU A 31 -8.70 -9.55 3.80
N THR A 32 -8.21 -10.77 3.86
CA THR A 32 -6.79 -11.05 3.62
C THR A 32 -6.52 -10.81 2.14
N LEU A 33 -5.69 -9.82 1.85
CA LEU A 33 -5.22 -9.58 0.49
C LEU A 33 -4.65 -10.87 -0.11
N PRO A 34 -4.96 -11.19 -1.38
CA PRO A 34 -4.42 -12.38 -2.03
C PRO A 34 -2.89 -12.32 -2.03
N ALA A 35 -2.25 -13.49 -1.95
CA ALA A 35 -0.79 -13.57 -2.01
C ALA A 35 -0.26 -12.99 -3.33
N PRO A 36 0.92 -12.33 -3.32
CA PRO A 36 1.52 -11.83 -4.55
C PRO A 36 1.89 -12.99 -5.49
N PRO A 37 2.04 -12.72 -6.81
CA PRO A 37 2.57 -13.70 -7.75
C PRO A 37 3.89 -14.30 -7.27
N SER A 38 4.14 -15.59 -7.57
CA SER A 38 5.32 -16.31 -7.07
C SER A 38 6.64 -15.63 -7.42
N GLU A 39 6.76 -15.07 -8.63
CA GLU A 39 7.95 -14.35 -9.06
C GLU A 39 8.20 -13.08 -8.24
N VAL A 40 7.13 -12.33 -7.93
CA VAL A 40 7.22 -11.17 -7.02
C VAL A 40 7.66 -11.62 -5.64
N ALA A 41 7.07 -12.68 -5.08
CA ALA A 41 7.44 -13.20 -3.76
C ALA A 41 8.92 -13.64 -3.70
N GLU A 42 9.44 -14.26 -4.75
CA GLU A 42 10.85 -14.65 -4.84
C GLU A 42 11.80 -13.43 -4.87
N LEU A 43 11.44 -12.37 -5.59
CA LEU A 43 12.19 -11.13 -5.66
C LEU A 43 12.14 -10.36 -4.34
N VAL A 44 11.00 -10.31 -3.67
CA VAL A 44 10.86 -9.76 -2.31
C VAL A 44 11.81 -10.48 -1.36
N ALA A 45 11.78 -11.82 -1.36
CA ALA A 45 12.68 -12.62 -0.54
C ALA A 45 14.17 -12.40 -0.91
N ALA A 46 14.48 -12.12 -2.18
CA ALA A 46 15.84 -11.78 -2.60
C ALA A 46 16.27 -10.43 -2.02
N CYS A 47 15.42 -9.38 -2.09
CA CYS A 47 15.69 -8.09 -1.49
C CYS A 47 15.96 -8.23 0.02
N MET A 48 15.08 -8.94 0.74
CA MET A 48 15.24 -9.18 2.19
C MET A 48 16.57 -9.88 2.50
N ARG A 49 16.95 -10.87 1.71
CA ARG A 49 18.26 -11.57 1.88
C ARG A 49 19.44 -10.64 1.60
N PHE A 50 19.37 -9.77 0.57
CA PHE A 50 20.46 -8.84 0.25
C PHE A 50 20.69 -7.87 1.40
N VAL A 51 19.62 -7.24 1.90
CA VAL A 51 19.70 -6.30 3.02
C VAL A 51 20.17 -6.99 4.31
N ALA A 52 19.57 -8.13 4.67
CA ALA A 52 19.96 -8.89 5.85
C ALA A 52 21.41 -9.38 5.82
N SER A 53 21.88 -9.84 4.66
CA SER A 53 23.28 -10.26 4.48
C SER A 53 24.26 -9.11 4.72
N LYS A 54 23.89 -7.92 4.24
CA LYS A 54 24.76 -6.74 4.27
C LYS A 54 24.75 -6.02 5.61
N TYR A 55 23.56 -5.73 6.14
CA TYR A 55 23.41 -4.88 7.33
C TYR A 55 23.13 -5.66 8.61
N LYS A 56 22.89 -6.97 8.51
CA LYS A 56 22.52 -7.84 9.66
C LYS A 56 21.20 -7.42 10.33
N VAL A 57 20.33 -6.77 9.55
CA VAL A 57 18.98 -6.33 9.94
C VAL A 57 17.97 -6.92 8.96
N ALA A 58 16.86 -7.42 9.47
CA ALA A 58 15.78 -7.97 8.64
C ALA A 58 14.83 -6.85 8.21
N LEU A 59 14.40 -6.88 6.94
CA LEU A 59 13.24 -6.13 6.48
C LEU A 59 11.97 -6.88 6.91
N ASP A 60 10.93 -6.16 7.34
CA ASP A 60 9.69 -6.73 7.88
C ASP A 60 8.46 -6.53 6.97
N GLY A 61 8.64 -5.91 5.80
CA GLY A 61 7.56 -5.65 4.85
C GLY A 61 6.75 -4.40 5.16
N THR A 62 7.17 -3.60 6.14
CA THR A 62 6.51 -2.34 6.50
C THR A 62 7.24 -1.12 5.95
N PRO A 63 6.57 0.05 5.85
CA PRO A 63 7.21 1.31 5.45
C PRO A 63 8.41 1.70 6.33
N ASP A 64 8.40 1.34 7.62
CA ASP A 64 9.44 1.69 8.58
C ASP A 64 10.83 1.18 8.19
N THR A 65 10.89 0.07 7.44
CA THR A 65 12.15 -0.51 6.99
C THR A 65 12.62 -0.02 5.61
N LEU A 66 11.86 0.86 4.92
CA LEU A 66 12.28 1.43 3.63
C LEU A 66 13.56 2.23 3.73
N SER A 67 13.85 2.87 4.85
CA SER A 67 15.10 3.59 5.08
C SER A 67 16.36 2.69 4.94
N LEU A 68 16.25 1.40 5.24
CA LEU A 68 17.32 0.41 5.00
C LEU A 68 17.48 0.11 3.51
N VAL A 69 16.37 0.12 2.77
CA VAL A 69 16.37 -0.05 1.32
C VAL A 69 16.98 1.20 0.64
N ASP A 70 16.71 2.39 1.14
CA ASP A 70 17.35 3.63 0.68
C ASP A 70 18.87 3.56 0.81
N GLN A 71 19.36 3.11 1.98
CA GLN A 71 20.79 2.92 2.19
C GLN A 71 21.36 1.88 1.22
N TYR A 72 20.62 0.79 0.97
CA TYR A 72 21.02 -0.23 0.01
C TYR A 72 21.10 0.33 -1.43
N ILE A 73 20.14 1.17 -1.83
CA ILE A 73 20.13 1.85 -3.14
C ILE A 73 21.31 2.81 -3.27
N ARG A 74 21.62 3.65 -2.26
CA ARG A 74 22.77 4.55 -2.32
C ARG A 74 24.08 3.79 -2.60
N GLU A 75 24.25 2.62 -2.02
CA GLU A 75 25.41 1.79 -2.30
C GLU A 75 25.32 1.06 -3.66
N ALA A 76 24.10 0.68 -4.09
CA ALA A 76 23.89 0.10 -5.40
C ALA A 76 24.22 1.10 -6.52
N ARG A 77 23.97 2.41 -6.34
CA ARG A 77 24.40 3.48 -7.28
C ARG A 77 25.90 3.42 -7.54
N ILE A 78 26.72 3.22 -6.48
CA ILE A 78 28.17 3.11 -6.62
C ILE A 78 28.56 1.82 -7.39
N ALA A 79 27.89 0.71 -7.05
CA ALA A 79 28.12 -0.57 -7.74
C ALA A 79 27.73 -0.51 -9.22
N TYR A 80 26.65 0.17 -9.54
CA TYR A 80 26.15 0.39 -10.91
C TYR A 80 27.13 1.17 -11.77
N GLN A 81 27.79 2.18 -11.21
CA GLN A 81 28.83 2.93 -11.94
C GLN A 81 30.01 2.05 -12.37
N ALA A 82 30.37 1.05 -11.55
CA ALA A 82 31.43 0.12 -11.84
C ALA A 82 31.00 -1.07 -12.74
N ARG A 83 29.76 -1.50 -12.60
CA ARG A 83 29.17 -2.66 -13.27
C ARG A 83 27.70 -2.39 -13.59
N PRO A 84 27.37 -1.77 -14.75
CA PRO A 84 26.00 -1.38 -15.11
C PRO A 84 25.01 -2.55 -15.13
N GLU A 85 25.46 -3.76 -15.44
CA GLU A 85 24.61 -4.97 -15.43
C GLU A 85 24.10 -5.36 -14.03
N SER A 86 24.66 -4.79 -12.98
CA SER A 86 24.18 -5.05 -11.60
C SER A 86 22.76 -4.57 -11.37
N ILE A 87 22.27 -3.61 -12.17
CA ILE A 87 20.91 -3.10 -12.08
C ILE A 87 19.87 -4.18 -12.37
N ASP A 88 20.15 -5.12 -13.26
CA ASP A 88 19.22 -6.18 -13.64
C ASP A 88 18.99 -7.21 -12.53
N LEU A 89 19.86 -7.22 -11.54
CA LEU A 89 19.69 -8.02 -10.31
C LEU A 89 19.03 -7.23 -9.18
N VAL A 90 19.44 -5.97 -9.00
CA VAL A 90 19.06 -5.18 -7.82
C VAL A 90 17.68 -4.55 -8.01
N ALA A 91 17.42 -3.94 -9.18
CA ALA A 91 16.19 -3.20 -9.39
C ALA A 91 14.92 -4.08 -9.31
N PRO A 92 14.87 -5.29 -9.90
CA PRO A 92 13.70 -6.15 -9.73
C PRO A 92 13.43 -6.52 -8.26
N ALA A 93 14.48 -6.85 -7.51
CA ALA A 93 14.34 -7.23 -6.11
C ALA A 93 13.86 -6.07 -5.22
N VAL A 94 14.44 -4.88 -5.40
CA VAL A 94 14.03 -3.67 -4.66
C VAL A 94 12.64 -3.20 -5.09
N GLY A 95 12.35 -3.21 -6.40
CA GLY A 95 11.05 -2.82 -6.93
C GLY A 95 9.92 -3.74 -6.44
N ALA A 96 10.16 -5.05 -6.44
CA ALA A 96 9.20 -6.02 -5.89
C ALA A 96 8.95 -5.78 -4.39
N TYR A 97 10.01 -5.50 -3.60
CA TYR A 97 9.86 -5.21 -2.18
C TYR A 97 9.06 -3.92 -1.94
N LEU A 98 9.41 -2.83 -2.62
CA LEU A 98 8.68 -1.56 -2.53
C LEU A 98 7.21 -1.73 -2.93
N GLY A 99 6.95 -2.40 -4.05
CA GLY A 99 5.59 -2.64 -4.51
C GLY A 99 4.79 -3.52 -3.55
N GLU A 100 5.42 -4.49 -2.88
CA GLU A 100 4.74 -5.33 -1.88
C GLU A 100 4.41 -4.55 -0.59
N VAL A 101 5.30 -3.66 -0.15
CA VAL A 101 5.00 -2.71 0.95
C VAL A 101 3.78 -1.86 0.59
N MET A 102 3.75 -1.29 -0.63
CA MET A 102 2.62 -0.48 -1.09
C MET A 102 1.33 -1.29 -1.24
N ARG A 103 1.42 -2.54 -1.76
CA ARG A 103 0.26 -3.40 -1.92
C ARG A 103 -0.43 -3.71 -0.59
N GLN A 104 0.37 -3.92 0.46
CA GLN A 104 -0.15 -4.20 1.79
C GLN A 104 -0.76 -2.95 2.44
N GLU A 105 -0.18 -1.78 2.20
CA GLU A 105 -0.65 -0.51 2.78
C GLU A 105 -1.92 0.02 2.09
N PHE A 106 -2.01 -0.10 0.76
CA PHE A 106 -3.03 0.62 -0.02
C PHE A 106 -4.07 -0.27 -0.70
N ALA A 107 -4.09 -1.57 -0.44
CA ALA A 107 -4.96 -2.51 -1.13
C ALA A 107 -4.80 -2.42 -2.66
N ALA A 108 -3.67 -2.90 -3.16
CA ALA A 108 -3.33 -2.94 -4.58
C ALA A 108 -3.09 -4.37 -5.06
N GLU A 109 -3.07 -4.57 -6.37
CA GLU A 109 -2.86 -5.84 -7.03
C GLU A 109 -1.70 -5.79 -8.02
N TRP A 110 -0.89 -6.86 -8.05
CA TRP A 110 0.18 -7.01 -9.03
C TRP A 110 -0.31 -7.55 -10.36
N PHE A 111 0.08 -6.88 -11.42
CA PHE A 111 0.20 -7.48 -12.73
C PHE A 111 1.69 -7.74 -13.00
N ALA A 112 2.11 -9.00 -12.90
CA ALA A 112 3.50 -9.44 -13.03
C ALA A 112 3.61 -10.52 -14.09
N GLU A 113 3.21 -10.20 -15.32
CA GLU A 113 3.32 -11.06 -16.48
C GLU A 113 4.31 -10.48 -17.50
N GLY A 114 5.05 -11.36 -18.18
CA GLY A 114 6.03 -10.95 -19.19
C GLY A 114 7.32 -10.38 -18.59
N SER A 115 7.91 -9.38 -19.24
CA SER A 115 9.13 -8.74 -18.74
C SER A 115 8.83 -7.75 -17.62
N HIS A 116 9.81 -7.47 -16.77
CA HIS A 116 9.67 -6.51 -15.67
C HIS A 116 9.25 -5.09 -16.12
N GLU A 117 9.50 -4.72 -17.37
CA GLU A 117 9.04 -3.45 -17.97
C GLU A 117 7.51 -3.39 -18.08
N ALA A 118 6.87 -4.55 -18.27
CA ALA A 118 5.42 -4.66 -18.38
C ALA A 118 4.71 -4.73 -17.04
N TRP A 119 5.45 -4.97 -15.95
CA TRP A 119 4.85 -5.11 -14.63
C TRP A 119 4.18 -3.83 -14.15
N ARG A 120 3.07 -3.99 -13.41
CA ARG A 120 2.30 -2.89 -12.82
C ARG A 120 1.80 -3.27 -11.44
N LEU A 121 1.65 -2.25 -10.63
CA LEU A 121 0.85 -2.30 -9.40
C LEU A 121 -0.38 -1.44 -9.64
N TYR A 122 -1.57 -2.02 -9.52
CA TYR A 122 -2.87 -1.38 -9.69
C TYR A 122 -3.53 -1.19 -8.34
N PHE A 123 -4.06 -0.01 -8.07
CA PHE A 123 -4.75 0.31 -6.83
C PHE A 123 -6.26 0.07 -6.98
N HIS A 124 -6.90 -0.48 -5.95
CA HIS A 124 -8.33 -0.78 -6.01
C HIS A 124 -9.23 0.41 -5.65
N ASN A 125 -8.78 1.25 -4.72
CA ASN A 125 -9.62 2.31 -4.15
C ASN A 125 -9.40 3.69 -4.78
N VAL A 126 -8.46 3.80 -5.72
CA VAL A 126 -8.15 5.00 -6.49
C VAL A 126 -7.63 4.59 -7.86
N PHE A 127 -7.91 5.40 -8.90
CA PHE A 127 -7.36 5.15 -10.24
C PHE A 127 -5.88 5.56 -10.27
N LEU A 128 -5.02 4.62 -9.89
CA LEU A 128 -3.58 4.82 -9.81
C LEU A 128 -2.85 3.53 -10.18
N SER A 129 -1.88 3.62 -11.07
CA SER A 129 -0.96 2.51 -11.32
C SER A 129 0.43 3.01 -11.69
N PHE A 130 1.44 2.15 -11.50
CA PHE A 130 2.83 2.39 -11.90
C PHE A 130 3.63 1.10 -11.90
N ASN A 131 4.88 1.16 -12.38
CA ASN A 131 5.82 0.04 -12.34
C ASN A 131 6.80 0.20 -11.16
N PRO A 132 6.71 -0.60 -10.08
CA PRO A 132 7.64 -0.51 -8.96
C PRO A 132 9.10 -0.87 -9.33
N VAL A 133 9.30 -1.75 -10.31
CA VAL A 133 10.66 -2.07 -10.81
C VAL A 133 11.25 -0.89 -11.57
N GLY A 134 10.42 -0.15 -12.33
CA GLY A 134 10.81 1.10 -12.96
C GLY A 134 11.27 2.14 -11.94
N ILE A 135 10.51 2.33 -10.85
CA ILE A 135 10.89 3.22 -9.74
C ILE A 135 12.25 2.82 -9.15
N ALA A 136 12.48 1.52 -8.92
CA ALA A 136 13.76 1.05 -8.40
C ALA A 136 14.93 1.27 -9.39
N ARG A 137 14.69 1.18 -10.70
CA ARG A 137 15.71 1.51 -11.73
C ARG A 137 16.05 2.99 -11.68
N GLU A 138 15.05 3.86 -11.66
CA GLU A 138 15.25 5.30 -11.50
C GLU A 138 16.00 5.65 -10.21
N ALA A 139 15.68 4.94 -9.12
CA ALA A 139 16.39 5.11 -7.86
C ALA A 139 17.89 4.77 -7.97
N ILE A 140 18.29 3.80 -8.78
CA ILE A 140 19.68 3.41 -8.98
C ILE A 140 20.38 4.33 -9.98
N THR A 141 19.71 4.68 -11.09
CA THR A 141 20.31 5.49 -12.18
C THR A 141 20.25 6.99 -11.91
N MET A 142 19.40 7.43 -10.97
CA MET A 142 19.10 8.84 -10.66
C MET A 142 18.61 9.63 -11.90
N LYS A 143 17.79 8.99 -12.70
CA LYS A 143 17.18 9.60 -13.90
C LYS A 143 15.96 8.83 -14.34
N ASP A 144 15.09 9.47 -15.10
CA ASP A 144 13.94 8.83 -15.72
C ASP A 144 14.41 7.74 -16.70
N GLU A 145 13.85 6.55 -16.55
CA GLU A 145 14.14 5.38 -17.40
C GLU A 145 12.98 5.18 -18.39
N ALA A 146 13.17 5.62 -19.63
CA ALA A 146 12.16 5.50 -20.67
C ALA A 146 11.73 4.04 -20.90
N GLY A 147 10.42 3.82 -21.04
CA GLY A 147 9.86 2.48 -21.27
C GLY A 147 9.56 1.67 -20.00
N TRP A 148 10.03 2.10 -18.83
CA TRP A 148 9.79 1.40 -17.56
C TRP A 148 8.50 1.80 -16.85
N ASN A 149 7.81 2.86 -17.33
CA ASN A 149 6.53 3.33 -16.75
C ASN A 149 6.57 3.48 -15.22
N ALA A 150 7.63 4.07 -14.70
CA ALA A 150 7.79 4.39 -13.28
C ALA A 150 6.87 5.54 -12.84
N HIS A 151 6.41 6.36 -13.80
CA HIS A 151 5.50 7.46 -13.52
C HIS A 151 4.11 6.97 -13.14
N LEU A 152 3.44 7.76 -12.31
CA LEU A 152 2.08 7.50 -11.87
C LEU A 152 1.10 7.67 -13.04
N THR A 153 0.34 6.63 -13.33
CA THR A 153 -0.81 6.68 -14.25
C THR A 153 -2.03 7.08 -13.42
N LEU A 154 -2.64 8.20 -13.76
CA LEU A 154 -3.78 8.83 -13.09
C LEU A 154 -4.85 9.16 -14.11
N ASP A 155 -6.10 9.33 -13.65
CA ASP A 155 -7.13 9.95 -14.47
C ASP A 155 -6.67 11.37 -14.86
N PRO A 156 -6.68 11.72 -16.15
CA PRO A 156 -6.32 13.07 -16.60
C PRO A 156 -7.13 14.20 -15.92
N ALA A 157 -8.34 13.94 -15.48
CA ALA A 157 -9.18 14.91 -14.78
C ALA A 157 -8.65 15.25 -13.37
N GLU A 158 -7.90 14.34 -12.74
CA GLU A 158 -7.37 14.51 -11.39
C GLU A 158 -5.93 15.06 -11.38
N ARG A 159 -5.30 15.18 -12.54
CA ARG A 159 -3.90 15.58 -12.66
C ARG A 159 -3.60 16.93 -12.02
N GLU A 160 -4.43 17.95 -12.28
CA GLU A 160 -4.23 19.30 -11.73
C GLU A 160 -4.28 19.29 -10.19
N LEU A 161 -5.23 18.55 -9.61
CA LEU A 161 -5.36 18.38 -8.16
C LEU A 161 -4.09 17.75 -7.57
N ILE A 162 -3.56 16.72 -8.23
CA ILE A 162 -2.34 16.03 -7.76
C ILE A 162 -1.11 16.91 -7.93
N ASP A 163 -0.97 17.62 -9.04
CA ASP A 163 0.15 18.55 -9.26
C ASP A 163 0.16 19.65 -8.18
N GLU A 164 -0.99 20.22 -7.81
CA GLU A 164 -1.10 21.18 -6.71
C GLU A 164 -0.68 20.57 -5.35
N ARG A 165 -1.11 19.33 -5.08
CA ARG A 165 -0.75 18.63 -3.84
C ARG A 165 0.75 18.36 -3.75
N LEU A 166 1.36 17.90 -4.84
CA LEU A 166 2.79 17.62 -4.89
C LEU A 166 3.64 18.89 -4.80
N ALA A 167 3.18 19.99 -5.43
CA ALA A 167 3.85 21.29 -5.32
C ALA A 167 3.83 21.87 -3.88
N ALA A 168 2.91 21.41 -3.03
CA ALA A 168 2.83 21.81 -1.62
C ALA A 168 3.68 20.93 -0.69
N MET A 169 4.29 19.85 -1.20
CA MET A 169 5.22 19.02 -0.42
C MET A 169 6.55 19.74 -0.23
N PRO A 170 7.28 19.45 0.85
CA PRO A 170 8.63 19.98 1.03
C PRO A 170 9.55 19.58 -0.11
N ASP A 171 10.41 20.50 -0.54
CA ASP A 171 11.48 20.18 -1.48
C ASP A 171 12.46 19.17 -0.85
N VAL A 172 12.90 18.22 -1.66
CA VAL A 172 13.92 17.24 -1.30
C VAL A 172 15.11 17.35 -2.26
N ASP A 173 16.28 16.94 -1.81
CA ASP A 173 17.47 16.89 -2.66
C ASP A 173 17.28 15.87 -3.81
N GLU A 174 17.94 16.11 -4.95
CA GLU A 174 17.81 15.26 -6.14
C GLU A 174 18.14 13.78 -5.86
N ASP A 175 19.13 13.51 -5.02
CA ASP A 175 19.51 12.15 -4.67
C ASP A 175 18.49 11.46 -3.74
N GLU A 176 17.70 12.22 -2.97
CA GLU A 176 16.64 11.72 -2.12
C GLU A 176 15.32 11.55 -2.89
N TYR A 177 15.08 12.37 -3.91
CA TYR A 177 13.86 12.33 -4.73
C TYR A 177 13.56 10.93 -5.29
N TYR A 178 14.59 10.21 -5.71
CA TYR A 178 14.45 8.88 -6.31
C TYR A 178 14.41 7.73 -5.28
N LEU A 179 14.60 8.00 -3.99
CA LEU A 179 14.68 6.93 -2.98
C LEU A 179 13.31 6.30 -2.68
N PRO A 180 13.27 5.01 -2.35
CA PRO A 180 12.06 4.29 -1.98
C PRO A 180 11.21 4.97 -0.90
N THR A 181 11.81 5.50 0.15
CA THR A 181 11.07 6.23 1.22
C THR A 181 10.36 7.46 0.64
N THR A 182 11.07 8.30 -0.12
CA THR A 182 10.47 9.50 -0.74
C THR A 182 9.36 9.12 -1.72
N ARG A 183 9.58 8.08 -2.53
CA ARG A 183 8.55 7.59 -3.47
C ARG A 183 7.32 7.05 -2.74
N PHE A 184 7.52 6.37 -1.63
CA PHE A 184 6.42 5.92 -0.77
C PHE A 184 5.63 7.11 -0.21
N ASP A 185 6.28 8.14 0.32
CA ASP A 185 5.63 9.34 0.84
C ASP A 185 4.84 10.09 -0.24
N VAL A 186 5.42 10.23 -1.44
CA VAL A 186 4.74 10.85 -2.60
C VAL A 186 3.49 10.05 -2.97
N ILE A 187 3.58 8.74 -3.08
CA ILE A 187 2.44 7.88 -3.44
C ILE A 187 1.37 7.91 -2.34
N THR A 188 1.78 7.91 -1.07
CA THR A 188 0.85 8.09 0.06
C THR A 188 0.05 9.39 -0.07
N ALA A 189 0.74 10.51 -0.32
CA ALA A 189 0.09 11.80 -0.49
C ALA A 189 -0.88 11.82 -1.69
N VAL A 190 -0.52 11.16 -2.80
CA VAL A 190 -1.39 11.00 -3.97
C VAL A 190 -2.64 10.18 -3.62
N VAL A 191 -2.47 9.00 -3.02
CA VAL A 191 -3.59 8.12 -2.64
C VAL A 191 -4.55 8.81 -1.67
N GLU A 192 -4.02 9.48 -0.64
CA GLU A 192 -4.85 10.23 0.32
C GLU A 192 -5.64 11.35 -0.35
N THR A 193 -5.01 12.07 -1.28
CA THR A 193 -5.66 13.17 -2.02
C THR A 193 -6.77 12.66 -2.93
N LEU A 194 -6.53 11.57 -3.67
CA LEU A 194 -7.52 10.95 -4.54
C LEU A 194 -8.70 10.39 -3.74
N ARG A 195 -8.46 9.73 -2.62
CA ARG A 195 -9.51 9.23 -1.72
C ARG A 195 -10.38 10.36 -1.18
N ALA A 196 -9.75 11.42 -0.66
CA ALA A 196 -10.48 12.58 -0.15
C ALA A 196 -11.32 13.27 -1.23
N HIS A 197 -10.78 13.35 -2.47
CA HIS A 197 -11.53 13.87 -3.62
C HIS A 197 -12.73 12.99 -3.99
N ALA A 198 -12.53 11.68 -4.05
CA ALA A 198 -13.60 10.71 -4.34
C ALA A 198 -14.72 10.77 -3.28
N GLU A 199 -14.36 10.82 -2.00
CA GLU A 199 -15.34 10.98 -0.90
C GLU A 199 -16.12 12.28 -1.04
N ALA A 200 -15.45 13.41 -1.29
CA ALA A 200 -16.08 14.72 -1.47
C ALA A 200 -17.00 14.76 -2.71
N SER A 201 -16.69 13.99 -3.73
CA SER A 201 -17.48 13.88 -4.99
C SER A 201 -18.59 12.82 -4.91
N GLY A 202 -18.68 12.07 -3.81
CA GLY A 202 -19.68 11.00 -3.62
C GLY A 202 -19.36 9.72 -4.42
N THR A 203 -18.11 9.51 -4.80
CA THR A 203 -17.63 8.34 -5.54
C THR A 203 -16.67 7.48 -4.72
N GLY A 204 -16.60 7.69 -3.41
CA GLY A 204 -15.65 7.00 -2.50
C GLY A 204 -15.81 5.47 -2.44
N ASP A 205 -16.97 4.94 -2.82
CA ASP A 205 -17.25 3.49 -2.87
C ASP A 205 -16.87 2.85 -4.22
N VAL A 206 -16.35 3.62 -5.19
CA VAL A 206 -15.90 3.08 -6.47
C VAL A 206 -14.63 2.28 -6.27
N THR A 207 -14.61 1.07 -6.81
CA THR A 207 -13.43 0.21 -6.83
C THR A 207 -12.97 0.00 -8.27
N PHE A 208 -11.67 -0.03 -8.47
CA PHE A 208 -11.04 -0.22 -9.77
C PHE A 208 -10.47 -1.64 -9.86
N SER A 209 -10.67 -2.24 -11.01
CA SER A 209 -10.07 -3.51 -11.42
C SER A 209 -9.04 -3.27 -12.52
N ARG A 210 -8.26 -4.29 -12.84
CA ARG A 210 -7.30 -4.20 -13.94
C ARG A 210 -7.93 -3.76 -15.27
N GLU A 211 -9.18 -4.17 -15.54
CA GLU A 211 -9.89 -3.86 -16.79
C GLU A 211 -10.15 -2.36 -16.97
N ASP A 212 -10.15 -1.60 -15.87
CA ASP A 212 -10.36 -0.15 -15.89
C ASP A 212 -9.10 0.64 -16.35
N TYR A 213 -7.95 -0.04 -16.41
CA TYR A 213 -6.65 0.55 -16.78
C TYR A 213 -6.22 0.25 -18.23
N ASP A 214 -7.00 -0.53 -19.01
CA ASP A 214 -6.70 -0.95 -20.37
C ASP A 214 -7.21 0.02 -21.47
#